data_544216f266895dee9f36eeaac792f793
#
_entry.id   544216f266895dee9f36eeaac792f793
#
_cell.length_a   1.000
_cell.length_b   1.000
_cell.length_c   1.000
_cell.angle_alpha   90.00
_cell.angle_beta   90.00
_cell.angle_gamma   90.00
#
_symmetry.space_group_name_H-M   'P 1'
#
loop_
_entity.id
_entity.type
_entity.pdbx_description
1 polymer ?
#
loop_
_entity_poly.entity_id
_entity_poly.type
_entity_poly.pdbx_seq_one_letter_code
_entity_poly.pdbx_strand_id
1 'polypeptide(L)'
;MWLFRSGEDGLAEIILYGYSPTRSGSHAKEFLEGYSGYLETDGYQGYNSLPGIRRCSCWAHIRRYFIDAVPKGKQYDYSQPAVQGVQYCNRLFAIEDSINKKYPGNYEKRKQLRLEKEKPVLEAFWSWLDQQKPVRNTRLDKAVNYVLNRRDIAETYLE
;
A
#
# COMPACT_ATOMS: atom_id res chain seq x y z
N MET A 1 -10.30 1.58 18.05
CA MET A 1 -11.34 1.39 17.02
C MET A 1 -10.71 0.70 15.82
N TRP A 2 -11.36 -0.30 15.28
CA TRP A 2 -10.99 -1.02 14.06
C TRP A 2 -11.98 -0.66 12.96
N LEU A 3 -11.50 -0.61 11.72
CA LEU A 3 -12.31 -0.38 10.54
C LEU A 3 -12.01 -1.49 9.54
N PHE A 4 -13.05 -2.15 9.08
CA PHE A 4 -13.00 -3.14 8.03
C PHE A 4 -13.87 -2.67 6.87
N ARG A 5 -13.38 -2.83 5.66
CA ARG A 5 -14.06 -2.42 4.44
C ARG A 5 -14.00 -3.56 3.43
N SER A 6 -15.12 -3.84 2.76
CA SER A 6 -15.12 -4.77 1.64
C SER A 6 -14.29 -4.22 0.47
N GLY A 7 -13.71 -5.14 -0.33
CA GLY A 7 -13.06 -4.77 -1.58
C GLY A 7 -14.07 -4.37 -2.66
N GLU A 8 -13.54 -3.97 -3.81
CA GLU A 8 -14.34 -3.67 -5.00
C GLU A 8 -14.65 -4.98 -5.74
N ASP A 9 -15.67 -5.70 -5.29
CA ASP A 9 -16.14 -6.99 -5.82
C ASP A 9 -17.39 -6.87 -6.73
N GLY A 10 -17.82 -5.63 -7.02
CA GLY A 10 -19.03 -5.35 -7.78
C GLY A 10 -20.31 -5.35 -6.94
N LEU A 11 -20.22 -5.65 -5.64
CA LEU A 11 -21.31 -5.56 -4.68
C LEU A 11 -21.31 -4.21 -3.97
N ALA A 12 -22.35 -3.96 -3.18
CA ALA A 12 -22.41 -2.76 -2.34
C ALA A 12 -21.27 -2.75 -1.33
N GLU A 13 -20.61 -1.61 -1.19
CA GLU A 13 -19.54 -1.42 -0.21
C GLU A 13 -20.06 -1.64 1.23
N ILE A 14 -19.34 -2.42 1.99
CA ILE A 14 -19.60 -2.65 3.41
C ILE A 14 -18.47 -2.05 4.22
N ILE A 15 -18.82 -1.17 5.16
CA ILE A 15 -17.87 -0.58 6.11
C ILE A 15 -18.33 -0.96 7.52
N LEU A 16 -17.47 -1.66 8.26
CA LEU A 16 -17.72 -2.08 9.62
C LEU A 16 -16.77 -1.42 10.60
N TYR A 17 -17.30 -0.92 11.69
CA TYR A 17 -16.55 -0.33 12.78
C TYR A 17 -16.60 -1.26 14.00
N GLY A 18 -15.44 -1.68 14.49
CA GLY A 18 -15.30 -2.48 15.70
C GLY A 18 -14.62 -1.68 16.80
N TYR A 19 -15.20 -1.65 17.99
CA TYR A 19 -14.53 -1.12 19.17
C TYR A 19 -13.75 -2.22 19.88
N SER A 20 -12.53 -1.91 20.27
CA SER A 20 -11.77 -2.72 21.21
C SER A 20 -10.98 -1.80 22.13
N PRO A 21 -10.89 -2.12 23.43
CA PRO A 21 -10.10 -1.34 24.38
C PRO A 21 -8.59 -1.42 24.11
N THR A 22 -8.15 -2.43 23.35
CA THR A 22 -6.73 -2.63 23.01
C THR A 22 -6.53 -2.64 21.49
N ARG A 23 -5.29 -2.50 21.06
CA ARG A 23 -4.87 -2.69 19.67
C ARG A 23 -4.30 -4.10 19.43
N SER A 24 -4.72 -5.10 20.21
CA SER A 24 -4.27 -6.47 20.02
C SER A 24 -4.65 -7.00 18.64
N GLY A 25 -3.72 -7.68 17.96
CA GLY A 25 -4.00 -8.37 16.70
C GLY A 25 -5.03 -9.51 16.82
N SER A 26 -5.34 -9.95 18.06
CA SER A 26 -6.41 -10.93 18.32
C SER A 26 -7.77 -10.49 17.80
N HIS A 27 -8.08 -9.19 17.81
CA HIS A 27 -9.32 -8.66 17.25
C HIS A 27 -9.44 -8.88 15.74
N ALA A 28 -8.35 -8.60 15.00
CA ALA A 28 -8.34 -8.84 13.57
C ALA A 28 -8.45 -10.34 13.27
N LYS A 29 -7.79 -11.18 14.08
CA LYS A 29 -7.86 -12.63 13.95
C LYS A 29 -9.29 -13.18 14.20
N GLU A 30 -9.94 -12.72 15.26
CA GLU A 30 -11.31 -13.11 15.61
C GLU A 30 -12.31 -12.64 14.54
N PHE A 31 -12.20 -11.38 14.11
CA PHE A 31 -13.10 -10.83 13.08
C PHE A 31 -12.95 -11.52 11.73
N LEU A 32 -11.74 -11.93 11.36
CA LEU A 32 -11.42 -12.58 10.08
C LEU A 32 -11.40 -14.11 10.19
N GLU A 33 -11.93 -14.68 11.27
CA GLU A 33 -12.01 -16.13 11.42
C GLU A 33 -12.80 -16.75 10.27
N GLY A 34 -12.22 -17.77 9.63
CA GLY A 34 -12.82 -18.42 8.46
C GLY A 34 -12.71 -17.65 7.14
N TYR A 35 -12.21 -16.42 7.15
CA TYR A 35 -11.92 -15.69 5.90
C TYR A 35 -10.64 -16.18 5.27
N SER A 36 -10.68 -16.40 3.96
CA SER A 36 -9.51 -16.65 3.13
C SER A 36 -9.52 -15.74 1.90
N GLY A 37 -8.37 -15.17 1.55
CA GLY A 37 -8.28 -14.27 0.40
C GLY A 37 -7.30 -13.11 0.62
N TYR A 38 -7.46 -12.06 -0.16
CA TYR A 38 -6.59 -10.89 -0.10
C TYR A 38 -7.06 -9.89 0.95
N LEU A 39 -6.12 -9.37 1.73
CA LEU A 39 -6.38 -8.35 2.73
C LEU A 39 -5.38 -7.19 2.56
N GLU A 40 -5.86 -6.04 2.12
CA GLU A 40 -5.07 -4.81 2.14
C GLU A 40 -4.99 -4.27 3.57
N THR A 41 -3.78 -3.99 4.04
CA THR A 41 -3.54 -3.52 5.40
C THR A 41 -2.54 -2.37 5.43
N ASP A 42 -2.61 -1.59 6.51
CA ASP A 42 -1.48 -0.74 6.91
C ASP A 42 -0.31 -1.59 7.44
N GLY A 43 0.69 -0.94 8.00
CA GLY A 43 1.87 -1.63 8.53
C GLY A 43 1.75 -2.14 9.94
N TYR A 44 0.56 -2.26 10.51
CA TYR A 44 0.40 -2.74 11.86
C TYR A 44 0.75 -4.23 11.99
N GLN A 45 1.60 -4.57 12.97
CA GLN A 45 2.12 -5.93 13.16
C GLN A 45 1.03 -6.96 13.50
N GLY A 46 -0.09 -6.54 14.05
CA GLY A 46 -1.22 -7.41 14.41
C GLY A 46 -1.82 -8.18 13.23
N TYR A 47 -1.49 -7.79 12.00
CA TYR A 47 -1.93 -8.50 10.78
C TYR A 47 -0.94 -9.57 10.28
N ASN A 48 0.26 -9.70 10.90
CA ASN A 48 1.33 -10.55 10.35
C ASN A 48 1.04 -12.05 10.38
N SER A 49 0.15 -12.51 11.25
CA SER A 49 -0.08 -13.94 11.52
C SER A 49 -1.54 -14.35 11.34
N LEU A 50 -2.20 -13.81 10.32
CA LEU A 50 -3.58 -14.16 10.01
C LEU A 50 -3.59 -15.39 9.07
N PRO A 51 -4.17 -16.54 9.50
CA PRO A 51 -4.19 -17.74 8.69
C PRO A 51 -5.08 -17.59 7.46
N GLY A 52 -4.67 -18.18 6.32
CA GLY A 52 -5.45 -18.16 5.08
C GLY A 52 -5.48 -16.82 4.34
N ILE A 53 -4.77 -15.81 4.85
CA ILE A 53 -4.80 -14.46 4.32
C ILE A 53 -3.54 -14.15 3.51
N ARG A 54 -3.74 -13.68 2.27
CA ARG A 54 -2.71 -13.06 1.44
C ARG A 54 -2.73 -11.55 1.67
N ARG A 55 -1.73 -11.06 2.39
CA ARG A 55 -1.64 -9.64 2.69
C ARG A 55 -1.21 -8.84 1.48
N CYS A 56 -1.80 -7.66 1.35
CA CYS A 56 -1.40 -6.62 0.42
C CYS A 56 -1.06 -5.35 1.20
N SER A 57 0.06 -4.71 0.88
CA SER A 57 0.44 -3.45 1.52
C SER A 57 -0.33 -2.28 0.93
N CYS A 58 -0.87 -1.42 1.80
CA CYS A 58 -1.56 -0.21 1.36
C CYS A 58 -0.59 0.85 0.83
N TRP A 59 -0.62 1.11 -0.48
CA TRP A 59 0.21 2.12 -1.13
C TRP A 59 -0.10 3.55 -0.69
N ALA A 60 -1.31 3.83 -0.21
CA ALA A 60 -1.64 5.13 0.38
C ALA A 60 -0.83 5.40 1.66
N HIS A 61 -0.58 4.35 2.48
CA HIS A 61 0.29 4.46 3.63
C HIS A 61 1.77 4.65 3.22
N ILE A 62 2.24 3.91 2.23
CA ILE A 62 3.59 4.10 1.67
C ILE A 62 3.77 5.55 1.22
N ARG A 63 2.82 6.06 0.43
CA ARG A 63 2.84 7.45 -0.05
C ARG A 63 2.87 8.46 1.09
N ARG A 64 2.07 8.25 2.14
CA ARG A 64 2.02 9.15 3.30
C ARG A 64 3.37 9.24 4.01
N TYR A 65 4.09 8.14 4.19
CA TYR A 65 5.43 8.17 4.79
C TYR A 65 6.41 9.03 3.99
N PHE A 66 6.37 8.98 2.66
CA PHE A 66 7.19 9.85 1.82
C PHE A 66 6.73 11.31 1.90
N ILE A 67 5.42 11.60 1.93
CA ILE A 67 4.88 12.96 2.12
C ILE A 67 5.39 13.55 3.45
N ASP A 68 5.31 12.80 4.53
CA ASP A 68 5.76 13.22 5.85
C ASP A 68 7.28 13.46 5.91
N ALA A 69 8.03 12.86 4.99
CA ALA A 69 9.47 13.04 4.86
C ALA A 69 9.87 14.23 3.98
N VAL A 70 8.94 14.83 3.23
CA VAL A 70 9.24 16.01 2.41
C VAL A 70 9.58 17.20 3.32
N PRO A 71 10.73 17.86 3.11
CA PRO A 71 11.07 19.06 3.88
C PRO A 71 10.04 20.18 3.63
N LYS A 72 9.78 20.98 4.66
CA LYS A 72 8.82 22.08 4.57
C LYS A 72 9.20 23.05 3.42
N GLY A 73 8.25 23.37 2.57
CA GLY A 73 8.42 24.23 1.41
C GLY A 73 9.12 23.58 0.20
N LYS A 74 9.43 22.28 0.26
CA LYS A 74 10.13 21.55 -0.80
C LYS A 74 9.25 20.54 -1.57
N GLN A 75 7.93 20.66 -1.52
CA GLN A 75 7.00 19.74 -2.15
C GLN A 75 7.10 19.66 -3.68
N TYR A 76 7.73 20.63 -4.33
CA TYR A 76 7.99 20.67 -5.79
C TYR A 76 9.46 20.53 -6.15
N ASP A 77 10.32 20.27 -5.18
CA ASP A 77 11.75 20.06 -5.41
C ASP A 77 12.02 18.58 -5.72
N TYR A 78 12.01 18.25 -6.99
CA TYR A 78 12.22 16.88 -7.49
C TYR A 78 13.64 16.33 -7.25
N SER A 79 14.58 17.14 -6.78
CA SER A 79 15.88 16.66 -6.31
C SER A 79 15.79 15.95 -4.95
N GLN A 80 14.70 16.19 -4.19
CA GLN A 80 14.50 15.59 -2.88
C GLN A 80 14.06 14.14 -3.01
N PRO A 81 14.76 13.17 -2.38
CA PRO A 81 14.37 11.76 -2.44
C PRO A 81 12.93 11.49 -1.95
N ALA A 82 12.49 12.21 -0.91
CA ALA A 82 11.11 12.08 -0.43
C ALA A 82 10.08 12.47 -1.50
N VAL A 83 10.33 13.54 -2.26
CA VAL A 83 9.46 13.96 -3.38
C VAL A 83 9.47 12.93 -4.50
N GLN A 84 10.64 12.35 -4.82
CA GLN A 84 10.74 11.26 -5.81
C GLN A 84 9.90 10.04 -5.39
N GLY A 85 9.98 9.64 -4.13
CA GLY A 85 9.13 8.55 -3.58
C GLY A 85 7.64 8.85 -3.71
N VAL A 86 7.20 10.09 -3.44
CA VAL A 86 5.81 10.52 -3.67
C VAL A 86 5.43 10.42 -5.14
N GLN A 87 6.34 10.79 -6.08
CA GLN A 87 6.06 10.72 -7.51
C GLN A 87 5.85 9.30 -8.02
N TYR A 88 6.65 8.33 -7.55
CA TYR A 88 6.42 6.93 -7.87
C TYR A 88 5.02 6.46 -7.44
N CYS A 89 4.62 6.77 -6.19
CA CYS A 89 3.29 6.43 -5.71
C CYS A 89 2.18 7.12 -6.53
N ASN A 90 2.34 8.41 -6.83
CA ASN A 90 1.37 9.17 -7.64
C ASN A 90 1.21 8.56 -9.04
N ARG A 91 2.31 8.07 -9.63
CA ARG A 91 2.27 7.42 -10.95
C ARG A 91 1.49 6.11 -10.91
N LEU A 92 1.69 5.27 -9.89
CA LEU A 92 0.91 4.06 -9.69
C LEU A 92 -0.58 4.38 -9.53
N PHE A 93 -0.95 5.32 -8.67
CA PHE A 93 -2.35 5.73 -8.50
C PHE A 93 -2.98 6.29 -9.77
N ALA A 94 -2.23 7.07 -10.56
CA ALA A 94 -2.75 7.61 -11.82
C ALA A 94 -3.01 6.50 -12.86
N ILE A 95 -2.15 5.48 -12.92
CA ILE A 95 -2.33 4.32 -13.79
C ILE A 95 -3.56 3.54 -13.33
N GLU A 96 -3.66 3.22 -12.05
CA GLU A 96 -4.78 2.46 -11.47
C GLU A 96 -6.12 3.18 -11.67
N ASP A 97 -6.18 4.50 -11.42
CA ASP A 97 -7.38 5.31 -11.67
C ASP A 97 -7.80 5.27 -13.15
N SER A 98 -6.84 5.38 -14.06
CA SER A 98 -7.08 5.27 -15.51
C SER A 98 -7.61 3.89 -15.91
N ILE A 99 -7.05 2.81 -15.34
CA ILE A 99 -7.48 1.43 -15.59
C ILE A 99 -8.91 1.22 -15.08
N ASN A 100 -9.19 1.64 -13.85
CA ASN A 100 -10.48 1.47 -13.20
C ASN A 100 -11.60 2.21 -13.94
N LYS A 101 -11.35 3.44 -14.36
CA LYS A 101 -12.30 4.25 -15.14
C LYS A 101 -12.61 3.63 -16.51
N LYS A 102 -11.59 3.05 -17.16
CA LYS A 102 -11.75 2.51 -18.52
C LYS A 102 -12.34 1.11 -18.55
N TYR A 103 -12.09 0.31 -17.52
CA TYR A 103 -12.48 -1.10 -17.44
C TYR A 103 -13.17 -1.44 -16.12
N PRO A 104 -14.30 -0.76 -15.78
CA PRO A 104 -15.02 -1.06 -14.56
C PRO A 104 -15.51 -2.51 -14.57
N GLY A 105 -15.29 -3.25 -13.48
CA GLY A 105 -15.74 -4.65 -13.34
C GLY A 105 -14.98 -5.68 -14.18
N ASN A 106 -14.06 -5.28 -15.05
CA ASN A 106 -13.27 -6.21 -15.85
C ASN A 106 -11.92 -6.51 -15.19
N TYR A 107 -11.94 -7.39 -14.19
CA TYR A 107 -10.78 -7.70 -13.34
C TYR A 107 -9.61 -8.33 -14.12
N GLU A 108 -9.89 -9.20 -15.09
CA GLU A 108 -8.86 -9.82 -15.92
C GLU A 108 -8.11 -8.76 -16.76
N LYS A 109 -8.84 -7.84 -17.39
CA LYS A 109 -8.23 -6.76 -18.15
C LYS A 109 -7.46 -5.80 -17.25
N ARG A 110 -7.97 -5.51 -16.05
CA ARG A 110 -7.27 -4.69 -15.05
C ARG A 110 -5.96 -5.35 -14.63
N LYS A 111 -5.97 -6.64 -14.31
CA LYS A 111 -4.76 -7.42 -13.98
C LYS A 111 -3.72 -7.36 -15.10
N GLN A 112 -4.14 -7.63 -16.34
CA GLN A 112 -3.25 -7.53 -17.51
C GLN A 112 -2.59 -6.16 -17.61
N LEU A 113 -3.38 -5.08 -17.47
CA LEU A 113 -2.88 -3.71 -17.60
C LEU A 113 -2.00 -3.28 -16.42
N ARG A 114 -2.25 -3.77 -15.21
CA ARG A 114 -1.35 -3.59 -14.05
C ARG A 114 0.02 -4.20 -14.36
N LEU A 115 0.07 -5.43 -14.83
CA LEU A 115 1.32 -6.09 -15.21
C LEU A 115 2.05 -5.37 -16.35
N GLU A 116 1.32 -4.82 -17.31
CA GLU A 116 1.91 -4.09 -18.44
C GLU A 116 2.43 -2.70 -18.05
N LYS A 117 1.68 -1.95 -17.22
CA LYS A 117 1.91 -0.52 -17.00
C LYS A 117 2.50 -0.20 -15.62
N GLU A 118 2.08 -0.91 -14.56
CA GLU A 118 2.54 -0.62 -13.21
C GLU A 118 3.79 -1.40 -12.84
N LYS A 119 3.93 -2.63 -13.30
CA LYS A 119 5.11 -3.43 -13.00
C LYS A 119 6.43 -2.74 -13.40
N PRO A 120 6.57 -2.12 -14.58
CA PRO A 120 7.77 -1.36 -14.91
C PRO A 120 8.02 -0.15 -13.97
N VAL A 121 6.95 0.49 -13.48
CA VAL A 121 7.05 1.57 -12.49
C VAL A 121 7.53 1.05 -11.14
N LEU A 122 7.03 -0.12 -10.72
CA LEU A 122 7.47 -0.79 -9.50
C LEU A 122 8.94 -1.22 -9.58
N GLU A 123 9.36 -1.81 -10.69
CA GLU A 123 10.77 -2.18 -10.92
C GLU A 123 11.69 -0.96 -10.82
N ALA A 124 11.30 0.16 -11.45
CA ALA A 124 12.03 1.42 -11.35
C ALA A 124 12.03 1.98 -9.92
N PHE A 125 10.90 1.87 -9.20
CA PHE A 125 10.78 2.28 -7.80
C PHE A 125 11.71 1.47 -6.89
N TRP A 126 11.73 0.14 -7.04
CA TRP A 126 12.60 -0.73 -6.24
C TRP A 126 14.07 -0.44 -6.51
N SER A 127 14.45 -0.31 -7.79
CA SER A 127 15.81 0.05 -8.16
C SER A 127 16.25 1.40 -7.57
N TRP A 128 15.36 2.38 -7.58
CA TRP A 128 15.59 3.68 -6.96
C TRP A 128 15.68 3.56 -5.44
N LEU A 129 14.76 2.82 -4.80
CA LEU A 129 14.69 2.66 -3.35
C LEU A 129 15.94 1.99 -2.78
N ASP A 130 16.45 0.95 -3.45
CA ASP A 130 17.64 0.20 -3.05
C ASP A 130 18.91 1.08 -3.07
N GLN A 131 18.90 2.19 -3.80
CA GLN A 131 19.99 3.17 -3.83
C GLN A 131 19.91 4.21 -2.70
N GLN A 132 18.79 4.30 -2.01
CA GLN A 132 18.62 5.31 -0.97
C GLN A 132 19.42 4.94 0.28
N LYS A 133 20.22 5.89 0.76
CA LYS A 133 21.00 5.76 2.01
C LYS A 133 20.70 6.94 2.93
N PRO A 134 19.48 7.04 3.46
CA PRO A 134 19.09 8.16 4.30
C PRO A 134 19.86 8.15 5.62
N VAL A 135 20.03 9.33 6.19
CA VAL A 135 20.58 9.45 7.55
C VAL A 135 19.63 8.78 8.53
N ARG A 136 20.17 7.95 9.42
CA ARG A 136 19.40 7.17 10.41
C ARG A 136 18.49 8.06 11.26
N ASN A 137 17.34 7.53 11.61
CA ASN A 137 16.31 8.17 12.43
C ASN A 137 15.64 9.41 11.81
N THR A 138 15.93 9.75 10.54
CA THR A 138 15.21 10.80 9.82
C THR A 138 13.84 10.31 9.36
N ARG A 139 12.96 11.24 8.95
CA ARG A 139 11.66 10.87 8.35
C ARG A 139 11.82 10.09 7.05
N LEU A 140 12.85 10.42 6.25
CA LEU A 140 13.16 9.68 5.03
C LEU A 140 13.63 8.26 5.34
N ASP A 141 14.47 8.07 6.36
CA ASP A 141 14.88 6.74 6.84
C ASP A 141 13.67 5.90 7.27
N LYS A 142 12.73 6.50 7.99
CA LYS A 142 11.48 5.82 8.37
C LYS A 142 10.64 5.44 7.15
N ALA A 143 10.54 6.30 6.14
CA ALA A 143 9.80 6.02 4.90
C ALA A 143 10.44 4.87 4.12
N VAL A 144 11.75 4.91 3.91
CA VAL A 144 12.50 3.87 3.19
C VAL A 144 12.36 2.52 3.92
N ASN A 145 12.63 2.47 5.23
CA ASN A 145 12.51 1.24 6.01
C ASN A 145 11.06 0.72 6.07
N TYR A 146 10.06 1.61 6.12
CA TYR A 146 8.66 1.20 6.07
C TYR A 146 8.35 0.40 4.81
N VAL A 147 8.85 0.85 3.66
CA VAL A 147 8.63 0.18 2.37
C VAL A 147 9.45 -1.10 2.26
N LEU A 148 10.74 -1.06 2.59
CA LEU A 148 11.63 -2.23 2.52
C LEU A 148 11.10 -3.41 3.34
N ASN A 149 10.56 -3.13 4.54
CA ASN A 149 9.97 -4.15 5.41
C ASN A 149 8.65 -4.75 4.88
N ARG A 150 8.15 -4.30 3.71
CA ARG A 150 6.89 -4.73 3.09
C ARG A 150 7.02 -5.04 1.62
N ARG A 151 8.25 -5.15 1.15
CA ARG A 151 8.54 -5.41 -0.26
C ARG A 151 7.85 -6.68 -0.76
N ASP A 152 7.83 -7.72 0.07
CA ASP A 152 7.21 -9.01 -0.20
C ASP A 152 5.69 -8.96 -0.44
N ILE A 153 5.00 -7.98 0.18
CA ILE A 153 3.54 -7.82 0.09
C ILE A 153 3.10 -6.57 -0.68
N ALA A 154 4.04 -5.74 -1.11
CA ALA A 154 3.71 -4.49 -1.80
C ALA A 154 3.24 -4.71 -3.25
N GLU A 155 3.59 -5.83 -3.86
CA GLU A 155 3.19 -6.19 -5.22
C GLU A 155 2.03 -7.19 -5.26
N THR A 156 1.53 -7.66 -4.11
CA THR A 156 0.43 -8.64 -4.04
C THR A 156 -0.84 -8.18 -4.78
N TYR A 157 -1.08 -6.88 -4.90
CA TYR A 157 -2.23 -6.34 -5.63
C TYR A 157 -2.17 -6.56 -7.15
N LEU A 158 -1.02 -6.96 -7.69
CA LEU A 158 -0.88 -7.31 -9.11
C LEU A 158 -1.47 -8.69 -9.45
N GLU A 159 -1.68 -9.54 -8.45
CA GLU A 159 -2.19 -10.90 -8.60
C GLU A 159 -3.69 -10.93 -8.87
#